data_9fceb7dd8264737cfe9555ea7f954380
#
_entry.id   9fceb7dd8264737cfe9555ea7f954380
#
_cell.length_a   1.000
_cell.length_b   1.000
_cell.length_c   1.000
_cell.angle_alpha   90.00
_cell.angle_beta   90.00
_cell.angle_gamma   90.00
#
_symmetry.space_group_name_H-M   'P 1'
#
loop_
_entity.id
_entity.type
_entity.pdbx_description
1 polymer ?
#
loop_
_entity_poly.entity_id
_entity_poly.type
_entity_poly.pdbx_seq_one_letter_code
_entity_poly.pdbx_strand_id
1 'polypeptide(L)'
;MDELLFDENYIVFLQNQSMDTLCSLYLEVHNQLMDIIHTHKGEEDYKIITAKRAMIEGTIMSKVMQEHGYSLDQYAYYKNNKMVA
;
A
#
# COMPACT_ATOMS: atom_id res chain seq x y z
N MET A 1 1.69 15.89 12.81
CA MET A 1 2.18 16.21 11.50
C MET A 1 1.99 15.08 10.55
N ASP A 2 0.79 15.09 10.00
CA ASP A 2 0.36 14.00 9.13
C ASP A 2 1.12 13.98 7.80
N GLU A 3 1.62 15.13 7.37
CA GLU A 3 2.38 15.24 6.12
C GLU A 3 3.68 14.45 6.13
N LEU A 4 4.21 14.13 7.31
CA LEU A 4 5.43 13.32 7.41
C LEU A 4 5.15 11.83 7.22
N LEU A 5 3.88 11.41 7.29
CA LEU A 5 3.50 10.02 7.11
C LEU A 5 3.52 9.60 5.63
N PHE A 6 3.24 10.55 4.72
CA PHE A 6 3.24 10.29 3.29
C PHE A 6 4.39 11.05 2.65
N ASP A 7 5.46 10.33 2.36
CA ASP A 7 6.68 10.88 1.81
C ASP A 7 6.63 10.79 0.28
N GLU A 8 6.64 11.94 -0.39
CA GLU A 8 6.62 12.00 -1.84
C GLU A 8 7.82 11.30 -2.46
N ASN A 9 8.97 11.42 -1.83
CA ASN A 9 10.17 10.77 -2.33
C ASN A 9 10.05 9.24 -2.27
N TYR A 10 9.41 8.75 -1.23
CA TYR A 10 9.17 7.32 -1.09
C TYR A 10 8.17 6.83 -2.16
N ILE A 11 7.14 7.62 -2.43
CA ILE A 11 6.15 7.30 -3.47
C ILE A 11 6.84 7.24 -4.84
N VAL A 12 7.70 8.20 -5.16
CA VAL A 12 8.46 8.19 -6.41
C VAL A 12 9.35 6.94 -6.49
N PHE A 13 10.01 6.61 -5.38
CA PHE A 13 10.81 5.38 -5.32
C PHE A 13 9.97 4.15 -5.64
N LEU A 14 8.78 4.05 -5.04
CA LEU A 14 7.87 2.92 -5.28
C LEU A 14 7.40 2.85 -6.72
N GLN A 15 7.11 3.99 -7.33
CA GLN A 15 6.65 4.03 -8.72
C GLN A 15 7.68 3.48 -9.70
N ASN A 16 8.94 3.52 -9.32
CA ASN A 16 10.04 3.01 -10.15
C ASN A 16 10.37 1.55 -9.90
N GLN A 17 9.66 0.89 -9.00
CA GLN A 17 9.91 -0.51 -8.68
C GLN A 17 9.04 -1.43 -9.53
N SER A 18 9.54 -2.66 -9.74
CA SER A 18 8.75 -3.69 -10.42
C SER A 18 7.60 -4.17 -9.53
N MET A 19 6.60 -4.79 -10.14
CA MET A 19 5.49 -5.36 -9.37
C MET A 19 5.96 -6.41 -8.37
N ASP A 20 6.92 -7.25 -8.77
CA ASP A 20 7.47 -8.27 -7.87
C ASP A 20 8.12 -7.62 -6.65
N THR A 21 8.87 -6.56 -6.86
CA THR A 21 9.51 -5.82 -5.77
C THR A 21 8.45 -5.18 -4.86
N LEU A 22 7.44 -4.58 -5.46
CA LEU A 22 6.36 -3.95 -4.69
C LEU A 22 5.61 -4.97 -3.83
N CYS A 23 5.32 -6.13 -4.38
CA CYS A 23 4.65 -7.19 -3.62
C CYS A 23 5.52 -7.69 -2.46
N SER A 24 6.83 -7.81 -2.68
CA SER A 24 7.77 -8.20 -1.63
C SER A 24 7.82 -7.15 -0.51
N LEU A 25 7.88 -5.87 -0.91
CA LEU A 25 7.87 -4.76 0.06
C LEU A 25 6.57 -4.73 0.86
N TYR A 26 5.45 -4.98 0.19
CA TYR A 26 4.16 -5.02 0.85
C TYR A 26 4.13 -6.11 1.94
N LEU A 27 4.58 -7.31 1.59
CA LEU A 27 4.62 -8.42 2.55
C LEU A 27 5.54 -8.12 3.72
N GLU A 28 6.71 -7.53 3.46
CA GLU A 28 7.65 -7.16 4.51
C GLU A 28 7.03 -6.16 5.47
N VAL A 29 6.42 -5.11 4.95
CA VAL A 29 5.79 -4.07 5.76
C VAL A 29 4.58 -4.64 6.51
N HIS A 30 3.81 -5.50 5.86
CA HIS A 30 2.67 -6.15 6.50
C HIS A 30 3.11 -7.00 7.69
N ASN A 31 4.20 -7.76 7.54
CA ASN A 31 4.74 -8.57 8.61
C ASN A 31 5.25 -7.71 9.77
N GLN A 32 5.88 -6.56 9.47
CA GLN A 32 6.30 -5.61 10.48
C GLN A 32 5.11 -5.07 11.26
N LEU A 33 4.03 -4.75 10.56
CA LEU A 33 2.81 -4.25 11.17
C LEU A 33 2.19 -5.30 12.11
N MET A 34 2.12 -6.55 11.67
CA MET A 34 1.60 -7.63 12.49
C MET A 34 2.45 -7.83 13.75
N ASP A 35 3.76 -7.72 13.62
CA ASP A 35 4.67 -7.84 14.75
C ASP A 35 4.42 -6.73 15.78
N ILE A 36 4.25 -5.49 15.31
CA ILE A 36 3.96 -4.36 16.18
C ILE A 36 2.63 -4.56 16.90
N ILE A 37 1.61 -5.02 16.20
CA ILE A 37 0.30 -5.28 16.79
C ILE A 37 0.41 -6.35 17.89
N HIS A 38 1.14 -7.43 17.62
CA HIS A 38 1.29 -8.52 18.59
C HIS A 38 2.11 -8.13 19.80
N THR A 39 3.10 -7.27 19.63
CA THR A 39 4.00 -6.89 20.71
C THR A 39 3.56 -5.62 21.43
N HIS A 40 2.56 -4.94 20.91
CA HIS A 40 2.03 -3.66 21.43
C HIS A 40 3.12 -2.57 21.56
N LYS A 41 4.04 -2.56 20.59
CA LYS A 41 5.09 -1.56 20.57
C LYS A 41 4.66 -0.31 19.81
N GLY A 42 4.81 0.83 20.45
CA GLY A 42 4.92 2.17 19.87
C GLY A 42 3.84 2.61 18.89
N GLU A 43 3.00 3.56 19.30
CA GLU A 43 1.99 4.15 18.41
C GLU A 43 2.60 4.83 17.19
N GLU A 44 3.79 5.44 17.37
CA GLU A 44 4.44 6.13 16.26
C GLU A 44 4.92 5.15 15.20
N ASP A 45 5.50 4.04 15.62
CA ASP A 45 5.92 3.00 14.68
C ASP A 45 4.73 2.42 13.95
N TYR A 46 3.63 2.20 14.65
CA TYR A 46 2.39 1.72 14.04
C TYR A 46 1.93 2.67 12.94
N LYS A 47 1.91 3.96 13.22
CA LYS A 47 1.46 4.97 12.24
C LYS A 47 2.36 5.02 11.02
N ILE A 48 3.67 4.99 11.23
CA ILE A 48 4.64 5.05 10.15
C ILE A 48 4.53 3.81 9.25
N ILE A 49 4.45 2.64 9.85
CA ILE A 49 4.37 1.38 9.11
C ILE A 49 3.03 1.28 8.37
N THR A 50 1.94 1.72 9.00
CA THR A 50 0.63 1.75 8.34
C THR A 50 0.64 2.68 7.13
N ALA A 51 1.27 3.84 7.24
CA ALA A 51 1.39 4.77 6.13
C ALA A 51 2.23 4.19 4.99
N LYS A 52 3.34 3.52 5.32
CA LYS A 52 4.17 2.85 4.31
C LYS A 52 3.38 1.78 3.57
N ARG A 53 2.63 0.97 4.29
CA ARG A 53 1.81 -0.07 3.68
C ARG A 53 0.78 0.55 2.74
N ALA A 54 0.14 1.64 3.15
CA ALA A 54 -0.85 2.33 2.32
C ALA A 54 -0.22 2.88 1.04
N MET A 55 0.98 3.43 1.12
CA MET A 55 1.68 3.94 -0.07
C MET A 55 2.04 2.81 -1.04
N ILE A 56 2.52 1.70 -0.52
CA ILE A 56 2.87 0.54 -1.36
C ILE A 56 1.61 -0.03 -2.00
N GLU A 57 0.55 -0.21 -1.24
CA GLU A 57 -0.73 -0.71 -1.74
C GLU A 57 -1.29 0.20 -2.83
N GLY A 58 -1.27 1.51 -2.60
CA GLY A 58 -1.74 2.49 -3.58
C GLY A 58 -0.94 2.44 -4.87
N THR A 59 0.37 2.24 -4.77
CA THR A 59 1.24 2.13 -5.94
C THR A 59 0.94 0.85 -6.72
N ILE A 60 0.75 -0.26 -6.03
CA ILE A 60 0.39 -1.53 -6.68
C ILE A 60 -0.93 -1.39 -7.42
N MET A 61 -1.95 -0.83 -6.76
CA MET A 61 -3.26 -0.62 -7.35
C MET A 61 -3.19 0.27 -8.57
N SER A 62 -2.40 1.35 -8.49
CA SER A 62 -2.20 2.27 -9.59
C SER A 62 -1.58 1.59 -10.81
N LYS A 63 -0.56 0.75 -10.58
CA LYS A 63 0.09 0.01 -11.67
C LYS A 63 -0.85 -1.01 -12.30
N VAL A 64 -1.63 -1.71 -11.47
CA VAL A 64 -2.61 -2.68 -11.98
C VAL A 64 -3.64 -1.98 -12.86
N MET A 65 -4.13 -0.83 -12.42
CA MET A 65 -5.09 -0.06 -13.21
C MET A 65 -4.49 0.42 -14.53
N GLN A 66 -3.24 0.86 -14.51
CA GLN A 66 -2.57 1.29 -15.74
C GLN A 66 -2.40 0.14 -16.73
N GLU A 67 -2.02 -1.03 -16.24
CA GLU A 67 -1.82 -2.20 -17.09
C GLU A 67 -3.10 -2.69 -17.73
N HIS A 68 -4.20 -2.62 -17.00
CA HIS A 68 -5.48 -3.13 -17.46
C HIS A 68 -6.40 -2.04 -18.03
N GLY A 69 -5.96 -0.79 -18.00
CA GLY A 69 -6.74 0.32 -18.55
C GLY A 69 -7.96 0.70 -17.71
N TYR A 70 -8.01 0.31 -16.45
CA TYR A 70 -9.11 0.66 -15.56
C TYR A 70 -8.88 2.02 -14.90
N SER A 71 -9.96 2.78 -14.76
CA SER A 71 -9.95 3.94 -13.89
C SER A 71 -10.15 3.50 -12.43
N LEU A 72 -9.93 4.43 -11.51
CA LEU A 72 -10.12 4.15 -10.09
C LEU A 72 -11.56 3.71 -9.80
N ASP A 73 -12.52 4.38 -10.43
CA ASP A 73 -13.93 4.07 -10.24
C ASP A 73 -14.29 2.70 -10.78
N GLN A 74 -13.75 2.35 -11.95
CA GLN A 74 -13.97 1.04 -12.55
C GLN A 74 -13.37 -0.07 -11.69
N TYR A 75 -12.20 0.17 -11.13
CA TYR A 75 -11.58 -0.81 -10.25
C TYR A 75 -12.41 -1.03 -8.99
N ALA A 76 -12.88 0.04 -8.38
CA ALA A 76 -13.71 -0.04 -7.18
C ALA A 76 -15.04 -0.79 -7.48
N TYR A 77 -15.64 -0.48 -8.61
CA TYR A 77 -16.87 -1.16 -9.05
C TYR A 77 -16.63 -2.66 -9.24
N TYR A 78 -15.56 -3.02 -9.93
CA TYR A 78 -15.20 -4.42 -10.17
C TYR A 78 -14.97 -5.17 -8.86
N LYS A 79 -14.24 -4.56 -7.95
CA LYS A 79 -13.93 -5.17 -6.65
C LYS A 79 -15.20 -5.43 -5.84
N ASN A 80 -16.10 -4.46 -5.82
CA ASN A 80 -17.35 -4.57 -5.08
C ASN A 80 -18.25 -5.67 -5.66
N ASN A 81 -18.37 -5.72 -6.97
CA ASN A 81 -19.19 -6.75 -7.63
C ASN A 81 -18.62 -8.13 -7.42
N LYS A 82 -17.31 -8.26 -7.47
CA LYS A 82 -16.67 -9.55 -7.26
C LYS A 82 -16.87 -10.05 -5.83
N MET A 83 -16.92 -9.15 -4.87
CA MET A 83 -17.15 -9.51 -3.49
C MET A 83 -18.59 -9.92 -3.22
N VAL A 84 -19.53 -9.39 -3.98
CA VAL A 84 -20.96 -9.71 -3.85
C VAL A 84 -21.30 -11.02 -4.55
N ALA A 85 -20.61 -11.32 -5.60
CA ALA A 85 -20.81 -12.56 -6.33
C ALA A 85 -20.19 -13.72 -5.59
#